data_aa5d7f06679672f032b840021b87214c
#
_entry.id   aa5d7f06679672f032b840021b87214c
#
_cell.length_a   1.000
_cell.length_b   1.000
_cell.length_c   1.000
_cell.angle_alpha   90.00
_cell.angle_beta   90.00
_cell.angle_gamma   90.00
#
_symmetry.space_group_name_H-M   'P 1'
#
loop_
_entity.id
_entity.type
_entity.pdbx_description
1 polymer ?
#
loop_
_entity_poly.entity_id
_entity_poly.type
_entity_poly.pdbx_seq_one_letter_code
_entity_poly.pdbx_strand_id
1 'polypeptide(L)'
;MIDFSQIIHRTFDDSYVITKNGMPYHVYPYASEFAEEWDAVFAYAEAHPECVTEEQPYTPPVPTTEELAASVRAERNKRLALTDHFVMPDYPISQDKLEEIKVYRQALRDLPEQLGFPWGGPDDPACPWPYLEELATTYL
;
A
#
# COMPACT_ATOMS: atom_id res chain seq x y z
N MET A 1 -34.93 1.44 -16.44
CA MET A 1 -35.77 1.55 -15.23
C MET A 1 -34.87 1.58 -14.00
N ILE A 2 -35.10 2.54 -13.14
CA ILE A 2 -34.29 2.67 -11.91
C ILE A 2 -34.85 1.75 -10.85
N ASP A 3 -33.97 0.99 -10.20
CA ASP A 3 -34.29 0.17 -9.05
C ASP A 3 -33.88 0.91 -7.79
N PHE A 4 -34.85 1.27 -6.97
CA PHE A 4 -34.64 2.01 -5.72
C PHE A 4 -34.48 1.10 -4.50
N SER A 5 -34.40 -0.22 -4.67
CA SER A 5 -34.28 -1.16 -3.54
C SER A 5 -32.98 -0.98 -2.75
N GLN A 6 -31.93 -0.51 -3.41
CA GLN A 6 -30.64 -0.21 -2.79
C GLN A 6 -30.10 1.11 -3.35
N ILE A 7 -29.87 2.06 -2.48
CA ILE A 7 -29.28 3.35 -2.81
C ILE A 7 -28.05 3.52 -1.93
N ILE A 8 -26.91 3.81 -2.55
CA ILE A 8 -25.66 4.06 -1.83
C ILE A 8 -25.40 5.57 -1.87
N HIS A 9 -25.31 6.20 -0.71
CA HIS A 9 -24.96 7.61 -0.57
C HIS A 9 -23.44 7.74 -0.40
N ARG A 10 -22.81 8.54 -1.22
CA ARG A 10 -21.37 8.83 -1.15
C ARG A 10 -21.18 10.13 -0.37
N THR A 11 -20.56 10.03 0.79
CA THR A 11 -20.47 11.14 1.73
C THR A 11 -19.53 12.25 1.31
N PHE A 12 -18.57 11.97 0.44
CA PHE A 12 -17.57 12.98 0.05
C PHE A 12 -18.04 13.96 -1.02
N ASP A 13 -19.06 13.60 -1.82
CA ASP A 13 -19.57 14.47 -2.89
C ASP A 13 -21.10 14.54 -2.93
N ASP A 14 -21.76 13.93 -1.95
CA ASP A 14 -23.23 13.83 -1.82
C ASP A 14 -23.93 13.18 -3.01
N SER A 15 -23.20 12.39 -3.79
CA SER A 15 -23.77 11.67 -4.93
C SER A 15 -24.39 10.35 -4.50
N TYR A 16 -25.17 9.74 -5.40
CA TYR A 16 -25.80 8.45 -5.16
C TYR A 16 -25.39 7.43 -6.22
N VAL A 17 -25.25 6.19 -5.81
CA VAL A 17 -25.12 5.04 -6.71
C VAL A 17 -26.40 4.22 -6.60
N ILE A 18 -27.04 4.00 -7.74
CA ILE A 18 -28.30 3.25 -7.85
C ILE A 18 -28.13 2.13 -8.84
N THR A 19 -29.16 1.28 -8.99
CA THR A 19 -29.21 0.27 -10.03
C THR A 19 -30.16 0.72 -11.12
N LYS A 20 -29.67 0.80 -12.36
CA LYS A 20 -30.45 1.13 -13.54
C LYS A 20 -30.23 0.05 -14.57
N ASN A 21 -31.33 -0.57 -15.01
CA ASN A 21 -31.28 -1.68 -15.98
C ASN A 21 -30.35 -2.84 -15.53
N GLY A 22 -30.34 -3.13 -14.22
CA GLY A 22 -29.51 -4.19 -13.64
C GLY A 22 -28.04 -3.85 -13.47
N MET A 23 -27.64 -2.60 -13.72
CA MET A 23 -26.25 -2.16 -13.60
C MET A 23 -26.10 -1.01 -12.63
N PRO A 24 -24.94 -0.87 -11.93
CA PRO A 24 -24.65 0.30 -11.11
C PRO A 24 -24.66 1.56 -11.96
N TYR A 25 -25.30 2.60 -11.45
CA TYR A 25 -25.43 3.89 -12.13
C TYR A 25 -25.20 5.02 -11.12
N HIS A 26 -24.32 5.94 -11.48
CA HIS A 26 -23.90 7.01 -10.58
C HIS A 26 -24.56 8.32 -10.97
N VAL A 27 -25.31 8.93 -10.03
CA VAL A 27 -25.94 10.23 -10.23
C VAL A 27 -25.32 11.30 -9.35
N TYR A 28 -25.01 12.44 -9.98
CA TYR A 28 -24.35 13.57 -9.33
C TYR A 28 -25.31 14.75 -9.15
N PRO A 29 -25.21 15.49 -8.02
CA PRO A 29 -26.12 16.63 -7.77
C PRO A 29 -25.90 17.83 -8.69
N TYR A 30 -24.74 17.93 -9.34
CA TYR A 30 -24.35 19.13 -10.07
C TYR A 30 -24.25 18.92 -11.60
N ALA A 31 -24.59 17.74 -12.08
CA ALA A 31 -24.52 17.44 -13.50
C ALA A 31 -25.89 17.61 -14.14
N SER A 32 -26.00 18.55 -15.08
CA SER A 32 -27.28 18.89 -15.74
C SER A 32 -27.89 17.73 -16.50
N GLU A 33 -27.07 16.83 -17.04
CA GLU A 33 -27.52 15.64 -17.74
C GLU A 33 -28.21 14.62 -16.84
N PHE A 34 -28.01 14.70 -15.53
CA PHE A 34 -28.60 13.79 -14.53
C PHE A 34 -29.69 14.45 -13.68
N ALA A 35 -30.14 15.68 -14.03
CA ALA A 35 -31.01 16.45 -13.16
C ALA A 35 -32.33 15.73 -12.82
N GLU A 36 -32.98 15.14 -13.82
CA GLU A 36 -34.23 14.41 -13.62
C GLU A 36 -34.02 13.15 -12.76
N GLU A 37 -32.96 12.41 -13.03
CA GLU A 37 -32.61 11.20 -12.29
C GLU A 37 -32.17 11.55 -10.87
N TRP A 38 -31.39 12.62 -10.71
CA TRP A 38 -31.00 13.12 -9.40
C TRP A 38 -32.23 13.47 -8.55
N ASP A 39 -33.17 14.25 -9.09
CA ASP A 39 -34.37 14.66 -8.36
C ASP A 39 -35.20 13.44 -7.94
N ALA A 40 -35.33 12.45 -8.81
CA ALA A 40 -36.07 11.23 -8.53
C ALA A 40 -35.39 10.40 -7.43
N VAL A 41 -34.07 10.23 -7.50
CA VAL A 41 -33.29 9.46 -6.52
C VAL A 41 -33.28 10.19 -5.17
N PHE A 42 -33.04 11.50 -5.18
CA PHE A 42 -33.02 12.31 -3.96
C PHE A 42 -34.37 12.27 -3.24
N ALA A 43 -35.47 12.47 -3.97
CA ALA A 43 -36.81 12.43 -3.40
C ALA A 43 -37.14 11.06 -2.82
N TYR A 44 -36.77 10.00 -3.52
CA TYR A 44 -36.98 8.63 -3.04
C TYR A 44 -36.15 8.34 -1.78
N ALA A 45 -34.88 8.75 -1.78
CA ALA A 45 -33.98 8.56 -0.64
C ALA A 45 -34.49 9.27 0.63
N GLU A 46 -35.00 10.51 0.48
CA GLU A 46 -35.60 11.26 1.59
C GLU A 46 -36.87 10.59 2.14
N ALA A 47 -37.68 10.01 1.26
CA ALA A 47 -38.92 9.30 1.65
C ALA A 47 -38.65 7.90 2.20
N HIS A 48 -37.54 7.27 1.84
CA HIS A 48 -37.23 5.86 2.17
C HIS A 48 -35.81 5.71 2.68
N PRO A 49 -35.48 6.30 3.86
CA PRO A 49 -34.12 6.22 4.41
C PRO A 49 -33.68 4.79 4.69
N GLU A 50 -34.60 3.84 4.85
CA GLU A 50 -34.31 2.42 5.03
C GLU A 50 -33.64 1.77 3.81
N CYS A 51 -33.80 2.37 2.62
CA CYS A 51 -33.19 1.89 1.38
C CYS A 51 -31.80 2.50 1.12
N VAL A 52 -31.39 3.49 1.91
CA VAL A 52 -30.13 4.22 1.73
C VAL A 52 -29.06 3.63 2.64
N THR A 53 -27.91 3.30 2.04
CA THR A 53 -26.71 2.85 2.76
C THR A 53 -25.59 3.84 2.51
N GLU A 54 -24.91 4.29 3.58
CA GLU A 54 -23.74 5.14 3.46
C GLU A 54 -22.55 4.34 2.89
N GLU A 55 -21.84 4.92 1.90
CA GLU A 55 -20.62 4.29 1.41
C GLU A 55 -19.56 4.32 2.50
N GLN A 56 -19.03 3.15 2.84
CA GLN A 56 -17.95 3.06 3.81
C GLN A 56 -16.65 3.59 3.20
N PRO A 57 -15.87 4.41 3.95
CA PRO A 57 -14.57 4.84 3.47
C PRO A 57 -13.69 3.64 3.15
N TYR A 58 -12.96 3.72 2.02
CA TYR A 58 -12.00 2.66 1.69
C TYR A 58 -10.88 2.63 2.74
N THR A 59 -10.78 1.50 3.42
CA THR A 59 -9.69 1.23 4.35
C THR A 59 -8.76 0.23 3.69
N PRO A 60 -7.51 0.62 3.35
CA PRO A 60 -6.56 -0.32 2.79
C PRO A 60 -6.36 -1.50 3.74
N PRO A 61 -6.21 -2.73 3.22
CA PRO A 61 -5.94 -3.88 4.08
C PRO A 61 -4.61 -3.67 4.80
N VAL A 62 -4.60 -3.98 6.11
CA VAL A 62 -3.38 -3.92 6.91
C VAL A 62 -2.52 -5.13 6.55
N PRO A 63 -1.22 -4.96 6.19
CA PRO A 63 -0.36 -6.10 5.89
C PRO A 63 -0.23 -7.04 7.09
N THR A 64 -0.23 -8.34 6.84
CA THR A 64 0.01 -9.34 7.87
C THR A 64 1.47 -9.35 8.29
N THR A 65 1.77 -9.92 9.45
CA THR A 65 3.16 -10.11 9.91
C THR A 65 3.97 -10.91 8.89
N GLU A 66 3.37 -11.91 8.26
CA GLU A 66 4.05 -12.71 7.23
C GLU A 66 4.38 -11.89 5.98
N GLU A 67 3.47 -11.02 5.56
CA GLU A 67 3.70 -10.12 4.42
C GLU A 67 4.79 -9.10 4.72
N LEU A 68 4.79 -8.52 5.92
CA LEU A 68 5.85 -7.61 6.36
C LEU A 68 7.20 -8.31 6.42
N ALA A 69 7.25 -9.53 6.95
CA ALA A 69 8.46 -10.34 7.01
C ALA A 69 9.00 -10.65 5.62
N ALA A 70 8.12 -11.01 4.69
CA ALA A 70 8.52 -11.27 3.30
C ALA A 70 9.08 -10.01 2.64
N SER A 71 8.50 -8.85 2.90
CA SER A 71 8.96 -7.56 2.37
C SER A 71 10.35 -7.18 2.91
N VAL A 72 10.59 -7.38 4.21
CA VAL A 72 11.90 -7.12 4.83
C VAL A 72 12.96 -8.06 4.24
N ARG A 73 12.64 -9.35 4.09
CA ARG A 73 13.57 -10.32 3.48
C ARG A 73 13.88 -9.99 2.03
N ALA A 74 12.89 -9.54 1.26
CA ALA A 74 13.09 -9.14 -0.13
C ALA A 74 14.04 -7.95 -0.25
N GLU A 75 13.87 -6.92 0.57
CA GLU A 75 14.76 -5.77 0.61
C GLU A 75 16.18 -6.16 1.08
N ARG A 76 16.28 -7.01 2.10
CA ARG A 76 17.55 -7.57 2.54
C ARG A 76 18.28 -8.30 1.40
N ASN A 77 17.58 -9.15 0.67
CA ASN A 77 18.16 -9.91 -0.44
C ASN A 77 18.64 -8.98 -1.57
N LYS A 78 17.89 -7.90 -1.83
CA LYS A 78 18.30 -6.89 -2.78
C LYS A 78 19.60 -6.21 -2.35
N ARG A 79 19.72 -5.86 -1.08
CA ARG A 79 20.95 -5.25 -0.52
C ARG A 79 22.13 -6.21 -0.55
N LEU A 80 21.91 -7.50 -0.26
CA LEU A 80 22.95 -8.53 -0.42
C LEU A 80 23.42 -8.62 -1.88
N ALA A 81 22.48 -8.62 -2.83
CA ALA A 81 22.83 -8.69 -4.25
C ALA A 81 23.68 -7.50 -4.71
N LEU A 82 23.44 -6.30 -4.17
CA LEU A 82 24.22 -5.10 -4.48
C LEU A 82 25.69 -5.22 -4.05
N THR A 83 26.00 -6.10 -3.11
CA THR A 83 27.36 -6.28 -2.60
C THR A 83 28.02 -7.60 -3.01
N ASP A 84 27.35 -8.44 -3.79
CA ASP A 84 27.87 -9.77 -4.17
C ASP A 84 29.18 -9.67 -4.95
N HIS A 85 29.31 -8.68 -5.82
CA HIS A 85 30.53 -8.51 -6.64
C HIS A 85 31.76 -8.15 -5.80
N PHE A 86 31.61 -7.51 -4.64
CA PHE A 86 32.73 -7.13 -3.79
C PHE A 86 33.42 -8.33 -3.15
N VAL A 87 32.70 -9.42 -2.93
CA VAL A 87 33.23 -10.61 -2.26
C VAL A 87 33.78 -11.67 -3.23
N MET A 88 33.77 -11.36 -4.52
CA MET A 88 34.37 -12.23 -5.53
C MET A 88 35.91 -12.23 -5.39
N PRO A 89 36.57 -13.39 -5.53
CA PRO A 89 38.00 -13.49 -5.28
C PRO A 89 38.89 -12.59 -6.15
N ASP A 90 38.45 -12.27 -7.36
CA ASP A 90 39.19 -11.45 -8.33
C ASP A 90 38.75 -9.97 -8.34
N TYR A 91 37.84 -9.56 -7.43
CA TYR A 91 37.44 -8.18 -7.39
C TYR A 91 38.53 -7.30 -6.73
N PRO A 92 38.94 -6.19 -7.38
CA PRO A 92 40.00 -5.34 -6.85
C PRO A 92 39.53 -4.47 -5.72
N ILE A 93 39.68 -4.94 -4.49
CA ILE A 93 39.26 -4.24 -3.26
C ILE A 93 40.32 -4.45 -2.18
N SER A 94 40.51 -3.44 -1.31
CA SER A 94 41.40 -3.56 -0.17
C SER A 94 40.85 -4.54 0.88
N GLN A 95 41.73 -5.15 1.64
CA GLN A 95 41.34 -6.10 2.69
C GLN A 95 40.45 -5.41 3.74
N ASP A 96 40.77 -4.18 4.12
CA ASP A 96 39.99 -3.43 5.10
C ASP A 96 38.56 -3.18 4.63
N LYS A 97 38.38 -2.78 3.37
CA LYS A 97 37.05 -2.58 2.77
C LYS A 97 36.29 -3.90 2.66
N LEU A 98 36.97 -4.97 2.29
CA LEU A 98 36.35 -6.30 2.22
C LEU A 98 35.81 -6.74 3.57
N GLU A 99 36.54 -6.49 4.65
CA GLU A 99 36.07 -6.80 6.01
C GLU A 99 34.84 -5.98 6.41
N GLU A 100 34.81 -4.68 6.07
CA GLU A 100 33.63 -3.85 6.31
C GLU A 100 32.41 -4.38 5.57
N ILE A 101 32.56 -4.80 4.33
CA ILE A 101 31.49 -5.39 3.51
C ILE A 101 31.00 -6.69 4.10
N LYS A 102 31.91 -7.54 4.58
CA LYS A 102 31.54 -8.82 5.21
C LYS A 102 30.71 -8.57 6.48
N VAL A 103 31.08 -7.59 7.30
CA VAL A 103 30.33 -7.20 8.50
C VAL A 103 28.93 -6.72 8.12
N TYR A 104 28.83 -5.87 7.12
CA TYR A 104 27.54 -5.38 6.58
C TYR A 104 26.65 -6.54 6.11
N ARG A 105 27.22 -7.46 5.32
CA ARG A 105 26.48 -8.61 4.81
C ARG A 105 26.01 -9.53 5.93
N GLN A 106 26.83 -9.73 6.95
CA GLN A 106 26.45 -10.54 8.10
C GLN A 106 25.30 -9.88 8.88
N ALA A 107 25.35 -8.57 9.07
CA ALA A 107 24.27 -7.83 9.72
C ALA A 107 22.94 -7.98 8.95
N LEU A 108 22.99 -7.97 7.61
CA LEU A 108 21.82 -8.24 6.78
C LEU A 108 21.25 -9.65 6.98
N ARG A 109 22.13 -10.65 7.07
CA ARG A 109 21.70 -12.04 7.32
C ARG A 109 21.05 -12.22 8.69
N ASP A 110 21.56 -11.50 9.69
CA ASP A 110 21.08 -11.59 11.07
C ASP A 110 19.80 -10.77 11.32
N LEU A 111 19.42 -9.90 10.37
CA LEU A 111 18.29 -9.00 10.53
C LEU A 111 16.99 -9.72 10.93
N PRO A 112 16.59 -10.83 10.31
CA PRO A 112 15.37 -11.54 10.70
C PRO A 112 15.39 -12.15 12.09
N GLU A 113 16.56 -12.27 12.70
CA GLU A 113 16.73 -12.85 14.06
C GLU A 113 16.68 -11.80 15.16
N GLN A 114 16.61 -10.52 14.80
CA GLN A 114 16.57 -9.43 15.76
C GLN A 114 15.19 -9.26 16.40
N LEU A 115 15.18 -8.78 17.65
CA LEU A 115 13.95 -8.43 18.33
C LEU A 115 13.22 -7.31 17.58
N GLY A 116 11.91 -7.46 17.45
CA GLY A 116 11.07 -6.50 16.74
C GLY A 116 10.79 -6.86 15.28
N PHE A 117 11.55 -7.82 14.70
CA PHE A 117 11.29 -8.29 13.33
C PHE A 117 9.84 -8.79 13.17
N PRO A 118 9.11 -8.42 12.11
CA PRO A 118 9.51 -7.60 10.95
C PRO A 118 9.24 -6.10 11.06
N TRP A 119 9.08 -5.54 12.25
CA TRP A 119 8.72 -4.14 12.49
C TRP A 119 7.48 -3.76 11.66
N GLY A 120 7.40 -2.53 11.15
CA GLY A 120 6.36 -2.12 10.20
C GLY A 120 6.74 -2.33 8.73
N GLY A 121 7.69 -3.21 8.45
CA GLY A 121 8.18 -3.48 7.11
C GLY A 121 9.53 -2.81 6.82
N PRO A 122 10.03 -2.90 5.56
CA PRO A 122 11.37 -2.40 5.23
C PRO A 122 11.51 -0.89 5.31
N ASP A 123 10.40 -0.14 5.21
CA ASP A 123 10.41 1.33 5.23
C ASP A 123 10.18 1.90 6.64
N ASP A 124 9.98 1.05 7.65
CA ASP A 124 9.80 1.48 9.02
C ASP A 124 11.13 2.04 9.55
N PRO A 125 11.15 3.26 10.12
CA PRO A 125 12.35 3.81 10.75
C PRO A 125 12.92 2.94 11.88
N ALA A 126 12.09 2.10 12.51
CA ALA A 126 12.52 1.16 13.54
C ALA A 126 13.30 -0.04 12.97
N CYS A 127 13.20 -0.30 11.67
CA CYS A 127 13.95 -1.38 11.02
C CYS A 127 15.45 -1.04 10.99
N PRO A 128 16.31 -1.80 11.71
CA PRO A 128 17.72 -1.41 11.90
C PRO A 128 18.60 -1.84 10.74
N TRP A 129 18.38 -1.24 9.56
CA TRP A 129 19.20 -1.51 8.39
C TRP A 129 20.66 -1.15 8.66
N PRO A 130 21.62 -2.05 8.37
CA PRO A 130 23.03 -1.69 8.45
C PRO A 130 23.38 -0.67 7.37
N TYR A 131 24.39 0.14 7.64
CA TYR A 131 24.86 1.20 6.73
C TYR A 131 26.20 0.82 6.12
N LEU A 132 26.34 1.07 4.82
CA LEU A 132 27.60 0.91 4.09
C LEU A 132 27.81 2.15 3.21
N GLU A 133 28.88 2.88 3.44
CA GLU A 133 29.16 4.15 2.79
C GLU A 133 29.27 4.02 1.25
N GLU A 134 29.87 2.96 0.78
CA GLU A 134 30.02 2.70 -0.66
C GLU A 134 28.68 2.63 -1.39
N LEU A 135 27.66 2.09 -0.76
CA LEU A 135 26.30 2.04 -1.32
C LEU A 135 25.61 3.39 -1.27
N ALA A 136 25.86 4.17 -0.23
CA ALA A 136 25.24 5.48 -0.05
C ALA A 136 25.64 6.46 -1.17
N THR A 137 26.88 6.38 -1.65
CA THR A 137 27.38 7.24 -2.73
C THR A 137 27.00 6.80 -4.12
N THR A 138 26.66 5.53 -4.29
CA THR A 138 26.40 4.94 -5.63
C THR A 138 24.92 4.78 -5.95
N TYR A 139 24.08 4.50 -4.94
CA TYR A 139 22.70 4.08 -5.13
C TYR A 139 21.66 4.95 -4.41
N LEU A 140 22.09 6.02 -3.75
CA LEU A 140 21.22 7.01 -3.14
C LEU A 140 21.31 8.39 -3.90
#